data_3738464fbfb044eacb4f9ad038713b10
#
_entry.id   3738464fbfb044eacb4f9ad038713b10
#
_cell.length_a   1.000
_cell.length_b   1.000
_cell.length_c   1.000
_cell.angle_alpha   90.00
_cell.angle_beta   90.00
_cell.angle_gamma   90.00
#
_symmetry.space_group_name_H-M   'P 1'
#
loop_
_entity.id
_entity.type
_entity.pdbx_description
1 polymer ?
#
loop_
_entity_poly.entity_id
_entity_poly.type
_entity_poly.pdbx_seq_one_letter_code
_entity_poly.pdbx_strand_id
1 'polypeptide(L)'
;YNIDPDSQEQKDLELLKKYQNYSNGSDYADFSKEEVERLLASGAEYVIRQKMPLEGSTTFQDAVYGEITVENKELEDQILLKADGYPTYNFANVVDDHLMGITHVVRGNEYLSSSPKYNRLYDAFGWKVPVYIHCPLITDEEHHKLSKRCGHSSYEDLIDQGFVTEAVVNFVALLGWSPEGENEIFSLEELVKEFDYHRMSKSPAVFDYTKLKWMNGEYIKAMDFDAFYELAEPYIKEVIHRDCDYKKIAQMVKTRIEIFPDIKEHIDFFEAVPEYDIAMYTHKKMKTNAETSLAVLKDVLPLMEAQEDYSNDALYAMLSSYVKENGYKNGYVMWPIRTALSGKQMTPGGATELMEVLGKEESIARIKAAIEKLAAEA
;
A
#
# COMPACT_ATOMS: atom_id res chain seq x y z
N TYR A 1 -14.21 53.48 28.17
CA TYR A 1 -13.78 53.57 29.58
C TYR A 1 -12.45 54.34 29.61
N ASN A 2 -12.40 55.54 30.18
CA ASN A 2 -11.15 56.25 30.47
C ASN A 2 -10.60 55.62 31.77
N ILE A 3 -9.64 54.76 31.63
CA ILE A 3 -8.85 54.24 32.76
C ILE A 3 -7.83 55.31 33.12
N ASP A 4 -7.73 55.65 34.41
CA ASP A 4 -6.68 56.58 34.94
C ASP A 4 -5.28 56.07 34.51
N PRO A 5 -4.46 56.83 33.77
CA PRO A 5 -3.15 56.43 33.31
C PRO A 5 -2.19 55.99 34.42
N ASP A 6 -2.37 56.50 35.63
CA ASP A 6 -1.57 56.16 36.78
C ASP A 6 -2.15 55.04 37.62
N SER A 7 -3.31 54.53 37.25
CA SER A 7 -3.95 53.42 37.97
C SER A 7 -3.17 52.12 37.85
N GLN A 8 -3.32 51.26 38.83
CA GLN A 8 -2.69 49.94 38.81
C GLN A 8 -3.21 49.09 37.64
N GLU A 9 -4.51 49.25 37.30
CA GLU A 9 -5.18 48.58 36.17
C GLU A 9 -4.53 48.95 34.84
N GLN A 10 -4.19 50.23 34.60
CA GLN A 10 -3.50 50.70 33.42
C GLN A 10 -2.09 50.10 33.31
N LYS A 11 -1.33 50.09 34.44
CA LYS A 11 0.00 49.48 34.52
C LYS A 11 -0.02 47.98 34.21
N ASP A 12 -1.05 47.25 34.72
CA ASP A 12 -1.25 45.84 34.43
C ASP A 12 -1.59 45.60 32.97
N LEU A 13 -2.44 46.46 32.36
CA LEU A 13 -2.78 46.44 30.93
C LEU A 13 -1.57 46.70 30.02
N GLU A 14 -0.71 47.67 30.37
CA GLU A 14 0.52 47.95 29.63
C GLU A 14 1.51 46.78 29.76
N LEU A 15 1.61 46.20 30.92
CA LEU A 15 2.44 45.03 31.16
C LEU A 15 1.94 43.85 30.32
N LEU A 16 0.64 43.56 30.33
CA LEU A 16 0.04 42.51 29.50
C LEU A 16 0.25 42.76 28.01
N LYS A 17 0.08 43.98 27.51
CA LYS A 17 0.34 44.33 26.11
C LYS A 17 1.79 44.10 25.71
N LYS A 18 2.75 44.41 26.59
CA LYS A 18 4.19 44.18 26.38
C LYS A 18 4.47 42.68 26.15
N TYR A 19 3.70 41.77 26.79
CA TYR A 19 3.87 40.33 26.71
C TYR A 19 3.00 39.63 25.68
N GLN A 20 1.91 40.24 25.20
CA GLN A 20 1.13 39.70 24.07
C GLN A 20 1.93 39.67 22.74
N ASN A 21 2.93 40.56 22.63
CA ASN A 21 3.82 40.60 21.45
C ASN A 21 5.12 39.81 21.64
N TYR A 22 5.21 38.97 22.68
CA TYR A 22 6.39 38.15 22.94
C TYR A 22 6.57 37.08 21.85
N SER A 23 7.56 37.22 21.00
CA SER A 23 8.05 36.20 20.10
C SER A 23 9.51 35.91 20.41
N ASN A 24 9.74 34.68 20.87
CA ASN A 24 11.04 34.03 21.02
C ASN A 24 12.15 34.75 21.81
N GLY A 25 12.32 34.35 23.01
CA GLY A 25 13.59 34.01 23.66
C GLY A 25 14.56 35.16 24.07
N SER A 26 14.52 36.34 23.47
CA SER A 26 15.55 37.33 23.73
C SER A 26 15.19 38.40 24.77
N ASP A 27 13.91 38.60 25.04
CA ASP A 27 13.43 39.59 26.01
C ASP A 27 12.50 38.99 27.03
N TYR A 28 13.01 38.12 27.93
CA TYR A 28 12.28 37.75 29.11
C TYR A 28 12.04 39.00 29.97
N ALA A 29 10.78 39.37 30.12
CA ALA A 29 10.47 40.20 31.29
C ALA A 29 10.47 39.27 32.47
N ASP A 30 11.47 39.39 33.30
CA ASP A 30 11.46 38.80 34.61
C ASP A 30 10.41 39.54 35.44
N PHE A 31 9.16 39.01 35.44
CA PHE A 31 8.21 39.41 36.44
C PHE A 31 8.74 39.04 37.82
N SER A 32 8.67 39.95 38.74
CA SER A 32 8.87 39.62 40.11
C SER A 32 7.76 38.61 40.54
N LYS A 33 8.03 37.82 41.55
CA LYS A 33 7.07 36.89 42.08
C LYS A 33 5.78 37.59 42.52
N GLU A 34 5.91 38.80 43.11
CA GLU A 34 4.83 39.65 43.56
C GLU A 34 3.96 40.14 42.38
N GLU A 35 4.57 40.47 41.21
CA GLU A 35 3.85 40.84 40.01
C GLU A 35 3.04 39.67 39.42
N VAL A 36 3.63 38.50 39.37
CA VAL A 36 2.93 37.27 38.95
C VAL A 36 1.73 36.98 39.84
N GLU A 37 1.94 36.98 41.18
CA GLU A 37 0.88 36.72 42.13
C GLU A 37 -0.28 37.73 41.99
N ARG A 38 0.04 38.99 41.76
CA ARG A 38 -0.95 40.05 41.58
C ARG A 38 -1.75 39.86 40.30
N LEU A 39 -1.08 39.55 39.17
CA LEU A 39 -1.75 39.28 37.88
C LEU A 39 -2.66 38.06 37.96
N LEU A 40 -2.20 36.99 38.59
CA LEU A 40 -3.02 35.80 38.81
C LEU A 40 -4.25 36.13 39.67
N ALA A 41 -4.08 36.94 40.72
CA ALA A 41 -5.15 37.36 41.63
C ALA A 41 -6.18 38.28 40.91
N SER A 42 -5.78 39.01 39.85
CA SER A 42 -6.68 39.82 39.01
C SER A 42 -7.51 39.01 38.02
N GLY A 43 -7.26 37.69 37.88
CA GLY A 43 -7.94 36.84 36.92
C GLY A 43 -7.41 36.98 35.48
N ALA A 44 -6.17 37.45 35.31
CA ALA A 44 -5.56 37.54 33.99
C ALA A 44 -5.37 36.13 33.39
N GLU A 45 -5.74 36.01 32.11
CA GLU A 45 -5.46 34.77 31.36
C GLU A 45 -3.95 34.61 31.17
N TYR A 46 -3.47 33.38 31.33
CA TYR A 46 -2.06 33.06 31.20
C TYR A 46 -1.84 31.70 30.54
N VAL A 47 -0.62 31.49 30.03
CA VAL A 47 -0.12 30.19 29.58
C VAL A 47 1.15 29.84 30.35
N ILE A 48 1.41 28.56 30.51
CA ILE A 48 2.68 28.10 31.08
C ILE A 48 3.60 27.69 29.92
N ARG A 49 4.80 28.29 29.90
CA ARG A 49 5.84 27.97 28.90
C ARG A 49 7.02 27.26 29.55
N GLN A 50 7.66 26.43 28.73
CA GLN A 50 8.97 25.86 29.10
C GLN A 50 10.04 26.95 28.91
N LYS A 51 10.79 27.25 29.94
CA LYS A 51 11.90 28.18 29.85
C LYS A 51 13.14 27.44 29.33
N MET A 52 13.58 27.75 28.11
CA MET A 52 14.78 27.18 27.52
C MET A 52 16.05 27.90 28.01
N PRO A 53 17.16 27.19 28.20
CA PRO A 53 18.45 27.83 28.40
C PRO A 53 18.85 28.64 27.17
N LEU A 54 19.42 29.84 27.38
CA LEU A 54 19.88 30.68 26.28
C LEU A 54 21.27 30.29 25.77
N GLU A 55 22.05 29.60 26.58
CA GLU A 55 23.42 29.18 26.26
C GLU A 55 23.57 27.66 26.30
N GLY A 56 24.65 27.19 25.67
CA GLY A 56 24.94 25.75 25.57
C GLY A 56 24.13 25.02 24.53
N SER A 57 24.15 23.69 24.60
CA SER A 57 23.46 22.83 23.65
C SER A 57 22.71 21.71 24.36
N THR A 58 21.74 21.14 23.67
CA THR A 58 21.00 19.92 24.07
C THR A 58 21.35 18.80 23.12
N THR A 59 21.91 17.71 23.66
CA THR A 59 22.27 16.50 22.89
C THR A 59 21.36 15.36 23.27
N PHE A 60 20.89 14.61 22.29
CA PHE A 60 20.15 13.36 22.51
C PHE A 60 20.58 12.27 21.53
N GLN A 61 20.28 11.02 21.87
CA GLN A 61 20.55 9.87 21.03
C GLN A 61 19.27 9.39 20.33
N ASP A 62 19.37 9.22 19.02
CA ASP A 62 18.34 8.58 18.21
C ASP A 62 18.87 7.25 17.65
N ALA A 63 18.07 6.20 17.71
CA ALA A 63 18.51 4.88 17.29
C ALA A 63 18.81 4.77 15.79
N VAL A 64 18.17 5.63 14.97
CA VAL A 64 18.37 5.67 13.52
C VAL A 64 19.36 6.76 13.12
N TYR A 65 19.15 7.99 13.61
CA TYR A 65 19.96 9.15 13.20
C TYR A 65 21.25 9.32 13.99
N GLY A 66 21.39 8.63 15.12
CA GLY A 66 22.55 8.71 16.01
C GLY A 66 22.52 9.91 16.94
N GLU A 67 23.68 10.45 17.29
CA GLU A 67 23.79 11.60 18.16
C GLU A 67 23.37 12.89 17.44
N ILE A 68 22.45 13.64 18.03
CA ILE A 68 21.95 14.91 17.51
C ILE A 68 22.14 15.97 18.58
N THR A 69 22.80 17.06 18.21
CA THR A 69 23.08 18.21 19.08
C THR A 69 22.48 19.48 18.46
N VAL A 70 21.72 20.22 19.27
CA VAL A 70 21.08 21.49 18.88
C VAL A 70 21.46 22.57 19.87
N GLU A 71 21.84 23.75 19.38
CA GLU A 71 22.11 24.92 20.21
C GLU A 71 20.84 25.36 20.94
N ASN A 72 20.92 25.57 22.25
CA ASN A 72 19.74 25.92 23.06
C ASN A 72 19.07 27.22 22.59
N LYS A 73 19.81 28.16 22.08
CA LYS A 73 19.29 29.45 21.50
C LYS A 73 18.35 29.24 20.31
N GLU A 74 18.40 28.07 19.64
CA GLU A 74 17.54 27.72 18.50
C GLU A 74 16.22 27.07 18.98
N LEU A 75 16.14 26.73 20.28
CA LEU A 75 14.96 26.12 20.87
C LEU A 75 13.99 27.18 21.37
N GLU A 76 12.76 27.14 20.91
CA GLU A 76 11.71 28.05 21.37
C GLU A 76 11.16 27.64 22.75
N ASP A 77 10.77 28.66 23.52
CA ASP A 77 9.97 28.48 24.74
C ASP A 77 8.55 28.01 24.37
N GLN A 78 8.37 26.71 24.28
CA GLN A 78 7.08 26.14 23.91
C GLN A 78 6.04 26.29 25.01
N ILE A 79 4.76 26.47 24.62
CA ILE A 79 3.64 26.43 25.56
C ILE A 79 3.47 25.00 26.05
N LEU A 80 3.42 24.80 27.37
CA LEU A 80 3.12 23.54 28.04
C LEU A 80 1.63 23.42 28.36
N LEU A 81 1.07 24.46 29.04
CA LEU A 81 -0.36 24.54 29.33
C LEU A 81 -0.96 25.77 28.67
N LYS A 82 -2.10 25.59 28.03
CA LYS A 82 -2.90 26.65 27.40
C LYS A 82 -3.70 27.43 28.45
N ALA A 83 -4.25 28.58 28.07
CA ALA A 83 -5.09 29.40 28.96
C ALA A 83 -6.33 28.67 29.49
N ASP A 84 -6.84 27.69 28.74
CA ASP A 84 -7.95 26.83 29.14
C ASP A 84 -7.54 25.70 30.13
N GLY A 85 -6.27 25.67 30.53
CA GLY A 85 -5.72 24.66 31.44
C GLY A 85 -5.37 23.32 30.81
N TYR A 86 -5.65 23.13 29.51
CA TYR A 86 -5.28 21.89 28.84
C TYR A 86 -3.80 21.92 28.38
N PRO A 87 -3.09 20.76 28.46
CA PRO A 87 -1.72 20.66 27.97
C PRO A 87 -1.67 20.77 26.45
N THR A 88 -0.55 21.24 25.93
CA THR A 88 -0.22 21.06 24.51
C THR A 88 0.23 19.63 24.27
N TYR A 89 0.17 19.19 23.00
CA TYR A 89 0.68 17.88 22.57
C TYR A 89 2.12 17.64 23.07
N ASN A 90 2.99 18.63 22.88
CA ASN A 90 4.41 18.52 23.24
C ASN A 90 4.67 18.34 24.74
N PHE A 91 3.74 18.70 25.58
CA PHE A 91 3.83 18.46 27.02
C PHE A 91 3.15 17.13 27.40
N ALA A 92 1.95 16.92 26.89
CA ALA A 92 1.16 15.73 27.20
C ALA A 92 1.91 14.45 26.82
N ASN A 93 2.55 14.38 25.64
CA ASN A 93 3.26 13.19 25.18
C ASN A 93 4.38 12.77 26.14
N VAL A 94 5.14 13.71 26.70
CA VAL A 94 6.23 13.42 27.65
C VAL A 94 5.69 12.86 28.96
N VAL A 95 4.59 13.43 29.44
CA VAL A 95 3.94 12.99 30.70
C VAL A 95 3.29 11.61 30.51
N ASP A 96 2.56 11.42 29.43
CA ASP A 96 1.89 10.16 29.11
C ASP A 96 2.90 9.04 28.87
N ASP A 97 3.94 9.27 28.10
CA ASP A 97 5.01 8.29 27.82
C ASP A 97 5.68 7.84 29.14
N HIS A 98 5.96 8.77 30.05
CA HIS A 98 6.54 8.45 31.35
C HIS A 98 5.57 7.64 32.22
N LEU A 99 4.31 8.11 32.38
CA LEU A 99 3.33 7.47 33.26
C LEU A 99 2.86 6.11 32.71
N MET A 100 2.83 5.92 31.40
CA MET A 100 2.50 4.65 30.76
C MET A 100 3.70 3.69 30.67
N GLY A 101 4.90 4.12 31.10
CA GLY A 101 6.10 3.28 31.07
C GLY A 101 6.61 2.98 29.66
N ILE A 102 6.42 3.90 28.70
CA ILE A 102 6.88 3.74 27.32
C ILE A 102 8.41 3.66 27.31
N THR A 103 8.94 2.62 26.69
CA THR A 103 10.38 2.37 26.59
C THR A 103 10.98 2.86 25.28
N HIS A 104 10.20 2.85 24.19
CA HIS A 104 10.62 3.23 22.84
C HIS A 104 9.55 4.11 22.21
N VAL A 105 9.97 5.24 21.64
CA VAL A 105 9.10 6.18 20.91
C VAL A 105 9.45 6.10 19.43
N VAL A 106 8.53 5.54 18.64
CA VAL A 106 8.67 5.41 17.17
C VAL A 106 7.78 6.45 16.51
N ARG A 107 8.35 7.31 15.67
CA ARG A 107 7.60 8.39 14.99
C ARG A 107 8.34 8.91 13.75
N GLY A 108 7.71 9.76 12.96
CA GLY A 108 8.30 10.36 11.77
C GLY A 108 9.46 11.31 12.09
N ASN A 109 10.37 11.45 11.16
CA ASN A 109 11.58 12.30 11.29
C ASN A 109 11.28 13.80 11.43
N GLU A 110 10.07 14.26 11.15
CA GLU A 110 9.63 15.64 11.40
C GLU A 110 9.72 16.06 12.87
N TYR A 111 9.70 15.10 13.79
CA TYR A 111 9.84 15.35 15.22
C TYR A 111 11.29 15.48 15.71
N LEU A 112 12.28 15.24 14.85
CA LEU A 112 13.70 15.41 15.23
C LEU A 112 13.99 16.81 15.80
N SER A 113 13.41 17.85 15.19
CA SER A 113 13.56 19.23 15.66
C SER A 113 12.90 19.54 17.01
N SER A 114 11.86 18.77 17.37
CA SER A 114 11.15 18.90 18.65
C SER A 114 11.76 18.07 19.79
N SER A 115 12.48 17.01 19.46
CA SER A 115 13.04 16.06 20.43
C SER A 115 13.96 16.68 21.48
N PRO A 116 14.79 17.70 21.18
CA PRO A 116 15.56 18.40 22.20
C PRO A 116 14.68 19.03 23.29
N LYS A 117 13.51 19.58 22.92
CA LYS A 117 12.56 20.19 23.85
C LYS A 117 11.98 19.15 24.82
N TYR A 118 11.69 17.93 24.30
CA TYR A 118 11.21 16.81 25.13
C TYR A 118 12.29 16.32 26.09
N ASN A 119 13.54 16.19 25.63
CA ASN A 119 14.64 15.79 26.50
C ASN A 119 14.80 16.76 27.67
N ARG A 120 14.67 18.07 27.42
CA ARG A 120 14.71 19.09 28.48
C ARG A 120 13.56 18.95 29.47
N LEU A 121 12.38 18.46 29.07
CA LEU A 121 11.29 18.18 30.00
C LEU A 121 11.61 16.95 30.85
N TYR A 122 12.09 15.85 30.22
CA TYR A 122 12.54 14.67 30.97
C TYR A 122 13.59 15.02 32.01
N ASP A 123 14.59 15.83 31.61
CA ASP A 123 15.64 16.31 32.53
C ASP A 123 15.06 17.13 33.70
N ALA A 124 14.14 18.06 33.40
CA ALA A 124 13.53 18.92 34.38
C ALA A 124 12.69 18.15 35.42
N PHE A 125 12.07 17.05 35.01
CA PHE A 125 11.31 16.15 35.89
C PHE A 125 12.19 15.07 36.55
N GLY A 126 13.44 14.93 36.15
CA GLY A 126 14.31 13.84 36.62
C GLY A 126 13.88 12.47 36.09
N TRP A 127 13.21 12.41 34.94
CA TRP A 127 12.70 11.19 34.35
C TRP A 127 13.69 10.60 33.33
N LYS A 128 13.62 9.28 33.19
CA LYS A 128 14.42 8.59 32.19
C LYS A 128 13.85 8.85 30.79
N VAL A 129 14.70 9.28 29.88
CA VAL A 129 14.36 9.47 28.45
C VAL A 129 14.14 8.11 27.79
N PRO A 130 13.05 7.90 27.01
CA PRO A 130 12.85 6.68 26.24
C PRO A 130 13.84 6.61 25.07
N VAL A 131 13.94 5.43 24.45
CA VAL A 131 14.69 5.27 23.20
C VAL A 131 13.90 5.93 22.06
N TYR A 132 14.49 6.88 21.36
CA TYR A 132 13.88 7.49 20.18
C TYR A 132 14.26 6.71 18.91
N ILE A 133 13.26 6.44 18.08
CA ILE A 133 13.38 5.83 16.77
C ILE A 133 12.62 6.71 15.78
N HIS A 134 13.31 7.57 15.04
CA HIS A 134 12.69 8.39 14.02
C HIS A 134 12.72 7.68 12.67
N CYS A 135 11.52 7.35 12.16
CA CYS A 135 11.36 6.71 10.85
C CYS A 135 11.71 7.70 9.72
N PRO A 136 12.27 7.20 8.60
CA PRO A 136 12.53 8.02 7.43
C PRO A 136 11.24 8.57 6.82
N LEU A 137 11.37 9.63 6.03
CA LEU A 137 10.26 10.15 5.24
C LEU A 137 9.85 9.13 4.17
N ILE A 138 8.56 8.95 3.98
CA ILE A 138 8.03 8.18 2.85
C ILE A 138 7.62 9.15 1.75
N THR A 139 8.10 8.89 0.53
CA THR A 139 7.85 9.71 -0.66
C THR A 139 7.19 8.88 -1.75
N ASP A 140 6.60 9.55 -2.73
CA ASP A 140 6.24 8.96 -4.00
C ASP A 140 7.49 8.77 -4.90
N GLU A 141 7.30 8.25 -6.11
CA GLU A 141 8.37 8.03 -7.09
C GLU A 141 9.02 9.34 -7.57
N GLU A 142 8.32 10.47 -7.44
CA GLU A 142 8.81 11.81 -7.79
C GLU A 142 9.52 12.51 -6.60
N HIS A 143 9.73 11.77 -5.50
CA HIS A 143 10.33 12.25 -4.25
C HIS A 143 9.53 13.33 -3.51
N HIS A 144 8.24 13.46 -3.78
CA HIS A 144 7.36 14.31 -2.98
C HIS A 144 6.86 13.53 -1.76
N LYS A 145 6.65 14.24 -0.65
CA LYS A 145 6.09 13.63 0.57
C LYS A 145 4.74 12.98 0.27
N LEU A 146 4.60 11.69 0.57
CA LEU A 146 3.34 10.97 0.42
C LEU A 146 2.25 11.65 1.25
N SER A 147 1.11 11.95 0.62
CA SER A 147 0.01 12.65 1.27
C SER A 147 -1.33 11.95 1.01
N LYS A 148 -2.29 12.14 1.92
CA LYS A 148 -3.66 11.58 1.78
C LYS A 148 -4.37 12.00 0.48
N ARG A 149 -3.90 13.03 -0.24
CA ARG A 149 -4.47 13.48 -1.51
C ARG A 149 -4.07 12.62 -2.70
N CYS A 150 -3.07 11.76 -2.54
CA CYS A 150 -2.58 10.88 -3.62
C CYS A 150 -3.42 9.59 -3.78
N GLY A 151 -4.48 9.38 -2.98
CA GLY A 151 -5.46 8.29 -3.17
C GLY A 151 -4.98 6.87 -2.81
N HIS A 152 -3.76 6.71 -2.26
CA HIS A 152 -3.16 5.40 -1.94
C HIS A 152 -2.48 5.38 -0.57
N SER A 153 -2.95 6.18 0.36
CA SER A 153 -2.17 6.50 1.56
C SER A 153 -2.74 5.93 2.86
N SER A 154 -3.91 5.31 2.86
CA SER A 154 -4.44 4.62 4.01
C SER A 154 -4.45 3.09 3.80
N TYR A 155 -4.46 2.36 4.90
CA TYR A 155 -4.60 0.90 4.87
C TYR A 155 -5.91 0.49 4.20
N GLU A 156 -7.01 1.16 4.54
CA GLU A 156 -8.33 0.90 3.98
C GLU A 156 -8.35 1.08 2.46
N ASP A 157 -7.73 2.15 1.95
CA ASP A 157 -7.62 2.39 0.50
C ASP A 157 -6.91 1.23 -0.22
N LEU A 158 -5.89 0.64 0.40
CA LEU A 158 -5.15 -0.49 -0.17
C LEU A 158 -6.00 -1.78 -0.16
N ILE A 159 -6.70 -2.04 0.93
CA ILE A 159 -7.60 -3.21 1.01
C ILE A 159 -8.73 -3.10 -0.02
N ASP A 160 -9.33 -1.92 -0.18
CA ASP A 160 -10.37 -1.66 -1.19
C ASP A 160 -9.85 -1.84 -2.63
N GLN A 161 -8.55 -1.64 -2.85
CA GLN A 161 -7.88 -1.92 -4.12
C GLN A 161 -7.54 -3.40 -4.32
N GLY A 162 -7.81 -4.27 -3.36
CA GLY A 162 -7.62 -5.71 -3.47
C GLY A 162 -6.25 -6.23 -3.03
N PHE A 163 -5.54 -5.44 -2.21
CA PHE A 163 -4.33 -5.92 -1.52
C PHE A 163 -4.71 -6.75 -0.30
N VAL A 164 -3.89 -7.75 0.05
CA VAL A 164 -4.04 -8.52 1.28
C VAL A 164 -3.25 -7.90 2.43
N THR A 165 -3.77 -8.00 3.64
CA THR A 165 -3.18 -7.40 4.84
C THR A 165 -1.72 -7.79 5.03
N GLU A 166 -1.39 -9.05 4.85
CA GLU A 166 -0.05 -9.60 5.03
C GLU A 166 0.97 -8.95 4.08
N ALA A 167 0.57 -8.76 2.82
CA ALA A 167 1.41 -8.08 1.82
C ALA A 167 1.64 -6.61 2.19
N VAL A 168 0.58 -5.90 2.62
CA VAL A 168 0.68 -4.50 3.04
C VAL A 168 1.59 -4.36 4.26
N VAL A 169 1.43 -5.20 5.28
CA VAL A 169 2.27 -5.18 6.48
C VAL A 169 3.74 -5.45 6.14
N ASN A 170 4.02 -6.46 5.31
CA ASN A 170 5.38 -6.77 4.90
C ASN A 170 5.99 -5.64 4.08
N PHE A 171 5.26 -5.07 3.13
CA PHE A 171 5.73 -3.95 2.32
C PHE A 171 6.04 -2.72 3.18
N VAL A 172 5.14 -2.36 4.11
CA VAL A 172 5.34 -1.22 5.01
C VAL A 172 6.58 -1.44 5.90
N ALA A 173 6.82 -2.66 6.37
CA ALA A 173 8.02 -2.95 7.15
C ALA A 173 9.31 -2.70 6.35
N LEU A 174 9.31 -2.98 5.03
CA LEU A 174 10.46 -2.72 4.16
C LEU A 174 10.66 -1.23 3.80
N LEU A 175 9.68 -0.36 4.13
CA LEU A 175 9.84 1.07 3.93
C LEU A 175 10.80 1.67 4.96
N GLY A 176 12.07 1.72 4.61
CA GLY A 176 13.14 2.25 5.46
C GLY A 176 13.82 1.22 6.36
N TRP A 177 13.49 -0.05 6.26
CA TRP A 177 14.19 -1.16 6.91
C TRP A 177 14.63 -2.21 5.87
N SER A 178 15.72 -2.92 6.15
CA SER A 178 16.24 -3.98 5.29
C SER A 178 16.55 -5.26 6.08
N PRO A 179 16.11 -6.44 5.62
CA PRO A 179 16.45 -7.74 6.21
C PRO A 179 17.94 -8.09 6.05
N GLU A 180 18.45 -9.10 6.75
CA GLU A 180 19.87 -9.52 6.62
C GLU A 180 20.19 -10.18 5.29
N GLY A 181 19.21 -10.85 4.68
CA GLY A 181 19.36 -11.55 3.41
C GLY A 181 18.73 -10.79 2.25
N GLU A 182 18.57 -11.54 1.15
CA GLU A 182 17.89 -11.06 -0.07
C GLU A 182 16.38 -11.35 -0.05
N ASN A 183 15.87 -12.06 0.97
CA ASN A 183 14.44 -12.37 1.09
C ASN A 183 13.67 -11.11 1.45
N GLU A 184 12.60 -10.84 0.72
CA GLU A 184 11.71 -9.70 0.95
C GLU A 184 10.28 -10.13 1.29
N ILE A 185 9.95 -11.42 1.20
CA ILE A 185 8.62 -11.96 1.51
C ILE A 185 8.69 -12.71 2.83
N PHE A 186 7.94 -12.24 3.82
CA PHE A 186 7.95 -12.75 5.19
C PHE A 186 6.53 -12.98 5.69
N SER A 187 6.26 -14.10 6.32
CA SER A 187 5.10 -14.19 7.21
C SER A 187 5.24 -13.19 8.37
N LEU A 188 4.15 -12.86 9.03
CA LEU A 188 4.19 -11.96 10.19
C LEU A 188 5.11 -12.51 11.30
N GLU A 189 5.11 -13.84 11.51
CA GLU A 189 5.96 -14.49 12.51
C GLU A 189 7.45 -14.41 12.15
N GLU A 190 7.80 -14.56 10.87
CA GLU A 190 9.17 -14.39 10.38
C GLU A 190 9.58 -12.93 10.49
N LEU A 191 8.71 -11.99 10.11
CA LEU A 191 8.96 -10.57 10.19
C LEU A 191 9.25 -10.12 11.63
N VAL A 192 8.48 -10.62 12.61
CA VAL A 192 8.71 -10.35 14.05
C VAL A 192 10.09 -10.85 14.50
N LYS A 193 10.60 -11.95 13.97
CA LYS A 193 11.91 -12.49 14.31
C LYS A 193 13.07 -11.75 13.65
N GLU A 194 12.86 -11.31 12.41
CA GLU A 194 13.89 -10.67 11.58
C GLU A 194 14.01 -9.17 11.82
N PHE A 195 12.91 -8.52 12.26
CA PHE A 195 12.86 -7.07 12.39
C PHE A 195 13.78 -6.56 13.50
N ASP A 196 14.77 -5.77 13.10
CA ASP A 196 15.67 -5.05 13.99
C ASP A 196 15.70 -3.56 13.59
N TYR A 197 15.22 -2.68 14.47
CA TYR A 197 15.16 -1.25 14.22
C TYR A 197 16.55 -0.59 14.04
N HIS A 198 17.64 -1.22 14.49
CA HIS A 198 19.00 -0.75 14.25
C HIS A 198 19.40 -0.81 12.76
N ARG A 199 18.64 -1.54 11.97
CA ARG A 199 18.84 -1.67 10.51
C ARG A 199 17.96 -0.73 9.70
N MET A 200 17.30 0.24 10.36
CA MET A 200 16.53 1.28 9.68
C MET A 200 17.45 2.29 8.99
N SER A 201 17.06 2.71 7.80
CA SER A 201 17.76 3.71 7.00
C SER A 201 17.40 5.13 7.41
N LYS A 202 18.36 6.06 7.27
CA LYS A 202 18.12 7.51 7.40
C LYS A 202 17.53 8.13 6.12
N SER A 203 17.74 7.46 4.99
CA SER A 203 17.30 7.93 3.67
C SER A 203 15.79 7.80 3.51
N PRO A 204 15.14 8.76 2.84
CA PRO A 204 13.74 8.61 2.49
C PRO A 204 13.45 7.30 1.77
N ALA A 205 12.32 6.67 2.08
CA ALA A 205 11.85 5.47 1.41
C ALA A 205 10.82 5.84 0.34
N VAL A 206 10.95 5.26 -0.84
CA VAL A 206 9.98 5.46 -1.93
C VAL A 206 8.85 4.43 -1.80
N PHE A 207 7.60 4.90 -1.83
CA PHE A 207 6.44 4.04 -1.91
C PHE A 207 6.28 3.54 -3.35
N ASP A 208 6.91 2.41 -3.64
CA ASP A 208 6.85 1.76 -4.95
C ASP A 208 5.59 0.87 -5.05
N TYR A 209 4.58 1.39 -5.74
CA TYR A 209 3.31 0.70 -5.94
C TYR A 209 3.45 -0.57 -6.80
N THR A 210 4.37 -0.56 -7.76
CA THR A 210 4.65 -1.73 -8.60
C THR A 210 5.26 -2.87 -7.78
N LYS A 211 6.18 -2.54 -6.87
CA LYS A 211 6.74 -3.51 -5.92
C LYS A 211 5.67 -4.06 -4.98
N LEU A 212 4.78 -3.20 -4.46
CA LEU A 212 3.68 -3.64 -3.61
C LEU A 212 2.74 -4.61 -4.35
N LYS A 213 2.38 -4.34 -5.61
CA LYS A 213 1.60 -5.26 -6.44
C LYS A 213 2.29 -6.61 -6.63
N TRP A 214 3.55 -6.59 -7.02
CA TRP A 214 4.33 -7.81 -7.15
C TRP A 214 4.35 -8.63 -5.85
N MET A 215 4.64 -7.98 -4.71
CA MET A 215 4.61 -8.66 -3.41
C MET A 215 3.25 -9.27 -3.12
N ASN A 216 2.18 -8.52 -3.34
CA ASN A 216 0.81 -9.00 -3.14
C ASN A 216 0.51 -10.23 -3.99
N GLY A 217 0.96 -10.24 -5.25
CA GLY A 217 0.86 -11.40 -6.12
C GLY A 217 1.56 -12.64 -5.57
N GLU A 218 2.72 -12.49 -4.89
CA GLU A 218 3.42 -13.60 -4.23
C GLU A 218 2.61 -14.15 -3.04
N TYR A 219 1.98 -13.28 -2.24
CA TYR A 219 1.08 -13.71 -1.15
C TYR A 219 -0.16 -14.42 -1.69
N ILE A 220 -0.78 -13.89 -2.75
CA ILE A 220 -1.93 -14.54 -3.41
C ILE A 220 -1.55 -15.94 -3.92
N LYS A 221 -0.39 -16.10 -4.56
CA LYS A 221 0.10 -17.41 -5.05
C LYS A 221 0.32 -18.41 -3.91
N ALA A 222 0.82 -17.92 -2.76
CA ALA A 222 1.11 -18.75 -1.59
C ALA A 222 -0.15 -19.09 -0.76
N MET A 223 -1.22 -18.31 -0.93
CA MET A 223 -2.47 -18.47 -0.15
C MET A 223 -3.08 -19.85 -0.37
N ASP A 224 -3.70 -20.42 0.67
CA ASP A 224 -4.53 -21.63 0.53
C ASP A 224 -5.64 -21.40 -0.50
N PHE A 225 -6.00 -22.47 -1.25
CA PHE A 225 -6.94 -22.30 -2.36
C PHE A 225 -8.35 -21.94 -1.90
N ASP A 226 -8.84 -22.51 -0.81
CA ASP A 226 -10.20 -22.21 -0.33
C ASP A 226 -10.28 -20.78 0.21
N ALA A 227 -9.25 -20.31 0.93
CA ALA A 227 -9.14 -18.92 1.37
C ALA A 227 -9.05 -17.96 0.17
N PHE A 228 -8.25 -18.30 -0.85
CA PHE A 228 -8.19 -17.53 -2.10
C PHE A 228 -9.55 -17.48 -2.79
N TYR A 229 -10.25 -18.61 -2.88
CA TYR A 229 -11.54 -18.68 -3.57
C TYR A 229 -12.60 -17.81 -2.90
N GLU A 230 -12.66 -17.81 -1.56
CA GLU A 230 -13.59 -16.93 -0.81
C GLU A 230 -13.42 -15.46 -1.17
N LEU A 231 -12.17 -15.00 -1.35
CA LEU A 231 -11.85 -13.62 -1.73
C LEU A 231 -12.07 -13.36 -3.24
N ALA A 232 -11.84 -14.35 -4.10
CA ALA A 232 -11.94 -14.24 -5.55
C ALA A 232 -13.38 -14.34 -6.06
N GLU A 233 -14.23 -15.13 -5.41
CA GLU A 233 -15.60 -15.44 -5.86
C GLU A 233 -16.45 -14.19 -6.12
N PRO A 234 -16.45 -13.13 -5.28
CA PRO A 234 -17.21 -11.92 -5.56
C PRO A 234 -16.80 -11.26 -6.89
N TYR A 235 -15.49 -11.20 -7.19
CA TYR A 235 -14.99 -10.63 -8.44
C TYR A 235 -15.34 -11.47 -9.67
N ILE A 236 -15.37 -12.80 -9.52
CA ILE A 236 -15.81 -13.72 -10.59
C ILE A 236 -17.29 -13.53 -10.87
N LYS A 237 -18.14 -13.50 -9.83
CA LYS A 237 -19.59 -13.32 -9.95
C LYS A 237 -20.01 -11.94 -10.49
N GLU A 238 -19.16 -10.94 -10.34
CA GLU A 238 -19.43 -9.61 -10.93
C GLU A 238 -19.33 -9.63 -12.46
N VAL A 239 -18.53 -10.53 -13.03
CA VAL A 239 -18.26 -10.59 -14.48
C VAL A 239 -19.01 -11.74 -15.15
N ILE A 240 -19.10 -12.89 -14.48
CA ILE A 240 -19.64 -14.12 -15.06
C ILE A 240 -21.00 -14.42 -14.44
N HIS A 241 -22.04 -14.44 -15.30
CA HIS A 241 -23.43 -14.68 -14.91
C HIS A 241 -23.95 -16.02 -15.44
N ARG A 242 -23.21 -16.67 -16.34
CA ARG A 242 -23.54 -17.98 -16.87
C ARG A 242 -23.18 -19.08 -15.88
N ASP A 243 -23.82 -20.22 -15.99
CA ASP A 243 -23.50 -21.42 -15.21
C ASP A 243 -22.16 -22.00 -15.67
N CYS A 244 -21.14 -21.96 -14.82
CA CYS A 244 -19.82 -22.53 -15.05
C CYS A 244 -19.08 -22.80 -13.74
N ASP A 245 -18.00 -23.56 -13.78
CA ASP A 245 -17.19 -23.92 -12.62
C ASP A 245 -16.30 -22.75 -12.18
N TYR A 246 -16.79 -21.92 -11.24
CA TYR A 246 -16.04 -20.78 -10.70
C TYR A 246 -14.76 -21.21 -9.98
N LYS A 247 -14.70 -22.40 -9.37
CA LYS A 247 -13.49 -22.88 -8.73
C LYS A 247 -12.38 -23.16 -9.74
N LYS A 248 -12.71 -23.72 -10.90
CA LYS A 248 -11.75 -23.90 -12.00
C LYS A 248 -11.24 -22.56 -12.54
N ILE A 249 -12.14 -21.59 -12.72
CA ILE A 249 -11.76 -20.23 -13.13
C ILE A 249 -10.81 -19.63 -12.09
N ALA A 250 -11.15 -19.67 -10.81
CA ALA A 250 -10.32 -19.18 -9.72
C ALA A 250 -8.94 -19.84 -9.72
N GLN A 251 -8.88 -21.17 -9.92
CA GLN A 251 -7.60 -21.89 -9.98
C GLN A 251 -6.70 -21.42 -11.13
N MET A 252 -7.27 -21.11 -12.29
CA MET A 252 -6.52 -20.60 -13.44
C MET A 252 -5.95 -19.19 -13.22
N VAL A 253 -6.69 -18.30 -12.53
CA VAL A 253 -6.27 -16.92 -12.36
C VAL A 253 -5.36 -16.69 -11.14
N LYS A 254 -5.38 -17.59 -10.15
CA LYS A 254 -4.63 -17.46 -8.89
C LYS A 254 -3.16 -17.09 -9.08
N THR A 255 -2.51 -17.63 -10.09
CA THR A 255 -1.07 -17.36 -10.38
C THR A 255 -0.84 -16.24 -11.38
N ARG A 256 -1.89 -15.55 -11.83
CA ARG A 256 -1.85 -14.57 -12.91
C ARG A 256 -2.17 -13.15 -12.47
N ILE A 257 -2.69 -12.99 -11.27
CA ILE A 257 -3.11 -11.71 -10.72
C ILE A 257 -2.13 -11.21 -9.67
N GLU A 258 -2.03 -9.90 -9.56
CA GLU A 258 -1.29 -9.23 -8.50
C GLU A 258 -2.24 -8.61 -7.45
N ILE A 259 -3.45 -8.21 -7.85
CA ILE A 259 -4.54 -7.76 -6.98
C ILE A 259 -5.86 -8.44 -7.39
N PHE A 260 -6.81 -8.57 -6.48
CA PHE A 260 -8.09 -9.25 -6.78
C PHE A 260 -8.90 -8.62 -7.94
N PRO A 261 -8.96 -7.29 -8.12
CA PRO A 261 -9.63 -6.68 -9.27
C PRO A 261 -9.10 -7.13 -10.64
N ASP A 262 -7.83 -7.57 -10.73
CA ASP A 262 -7.23 -8.06 -11.99
C ASP A 262 -7.98 -9.30 -12.53
N ILE A 263 -8.68 -10.04 -11.66
CA ILE A 263 -9.49 -11.20 -12.04
C ILE A 263 -10.42 -10.83 -13.20
N LYS A 264 -11.08 -9.68 -13.12
CA LYS A 264 -12.10 -9.26 -14.09
C LYS A 264 -11.58 -9.25 -15.53
N GLU A 265 -10.40 -8.69 -15.74
CA GLU A 265 -9.78 -8.60 -17.08
C GLU A 265 -9.30 -9.94 -17.61
N HIS A 266 -9.00 -10.87 -16.70
CA HIS A 266 -8.54 -12.20 -17.07
C HIS A 266 -9.66 -13.16 -17.45
N ILE A 267 -10.92 -12.88 -17.04
CA ILE A 267 -12.03 -13.83 -17.18
C ILE A 267 -13.22 -13.33 -17.98
N ASP A 268 -13.29 -12.05 -18.38
CA ASP A 268 -14.42 -11.43 -19.07
C ASP A 268 -14.85 -12.20 -20.32
N PHE A 269 -13.91 -12.81 -21.04
CA PHE A 269 -14.19 -13.62 -22.21
C PHE A 269 -14.96 -14.92 -21.90
N PHE A 270 -14.98 -15.40 -20.66
CA PHE A 270 -15.83 -16.55 -20.30
C PHE A 270 -17.32 -16.20 -20.40
N GLU A 271 -17.69 -14.95 -20.08
CA GLU A 271 -19.07 -14.47 -20.27
C GLU A 271 -19.39 -14.28 -21.75
N ALA A 272 -18.58 -13.51 -22.48
CA ALA A 272 -18.74 -13.29 -23.90
C ALA A 272 -17.40 -13.03 -24.59
N VAL A 273 -17.22 -13.56 -25.79
CA VAL A 273 -16.02 -13.29 -26.59
C VAL A 273 -16.01 -11.81 -26.98
N PRO A 274 -14.96 -11.02 -26.61
CA PRO A 274 -14.86 -9.62 -27.03
C PRO A 274 -14.69 -9.50 -28.54
N GLU A 275 -14.94 -8.32 -29.07
CA GLU A 275 -14.51 -8.02 -30.44
C GLU A 275 -13.00 -8.10 -30.57
N TYR A 276 -12.52 -8.79 -31.62
CA TYR A 276 -11.10 -8.95 -31.86
C TYR A 276 -10.79 -8.96 -33.38
N ASP A 277 -9.57 -8.53 -33.73
CA ASP A 277 -9.07 -8.55 -35.09
C ASP A 277 -8.57 -9.95 -35.48
N ILE A 278 -8.83 -10.37 -36.73
CA ILE A 278 -8.33 -11.64 -37.28
C ILE A 278 -6.79 -11.71 -37.29
N ALA A 279 -6.11 -10.57 -37.31
CA ALA A 279 -4.64 -10.52 -37.14
C ALA A 279 -4.14 -11.24 -35.89
N MET A 280 -5.00 -11.42 -34.89
CA MET A 280 -4.69 -12.15 -33.65
C MET A 280 -4.39 -13.64 -33.88
N TYR A 281 -4.89 -14.22 -34.96
CA TYR A 281 -4.54 -15.58 -35.40
C TYR A 281 -3.11 -15.70 -35.93
N THR A 282 -2.46 -14.56 -36.24
CA THR A 282 -1.08 -14.57 -36.75
C THR A 282 -0.08 -14.61 -35.61
N HIS A 283 0.70 -15.71 -35.51
CA HIS A 283 1.70 -15.88 -34.50
C HIS A 283 3.00 -16.49 -35.03
N LYS A 284 4.10 -15.72 -35.03
CA LYS A 284 5.41 -16.14 -35.63
C LYS A 284 5.95 -17.47 -35.06
N LYS A 285 5.99 -17.63 -33.72
CA LYS A 285 6.49 -18.86 -33.08
C LYS A 285 5.63 -20.08 -33.34
N MET A 286 4.30 -19.90 -33.39
CA MET A 286 3.35 -20.98 -33.63
C MET A 286 3.18 -21.27 -35.14
N LYS A 287 3.68 -20.37 -35.99
CA LYS A 287 3.58 -20.45 -37.44
C LYS A 287 2.14 -20.45 -37.97
N THR A 288 1.28 -19.68 -37.34
CA THR A 288 -0.14 -19.54 -37.68
C THR A 288 -0.41 -18.19 -38.38
N ASN A 289 -1.44 -18.15 -39.20
CA ASN A 289 -2.06 -16.99 -39.78
C ASN A 289 -3.57 -17.24 -39.94
N ALA A 290 -4.34 -16.32 -40.50
CA ALA A 290 -5.78 -16.47 -40.67
C ALA A 290 -6.16 -17.73 -41.51
N GLU A 291 -5.48 -17.97 -42.64
CA GLU A 291 -5.72 -19.10 -43.53
C GLU A 291 -5.45 -20.44 -42.86
N THR A 292 -4.25 -20.58 -42.25
CA THR A 292 -3.88 -21.81 -41.53
C THR A 292 -4.76 -22.08 -40.30
N SER A 293 -5.16 -21.02 -39.62
CA SER A 293 -6.06 -21.11 -38.44
C SER A 293 -7.48 -21.54 -38.88
N LEU A 294 -7.99 -21.02 -39.98
CA LEU A 294 -9.27 -21.44 -40.56
C LEU A 294 -9.26 -22.94 -40.89
N ALA A 295 -8.18 -23.43 -41.52
CA ALA A 295 -8.05 -24.84 -41.85
C ALA A 295 -8.05 -25.71 -40.57
N VAL A 296 -7.22 -25.37 -39.58
CA VAL A 296 -7.18 -26.09 -38.31
C VAL A 296 -8.53 -26.12 -37.60
N LEU A 297 -9.22 -24.96 -37.51
CA LEU A 297 -10.53 -24.89 -36.84
C LEU A 297 -11.59 -25.74 -37.56
N LYS A 298 -11.59 -25.80 -38.87
CA LYS A 298 -12.49 -26.68 -39.66
C LYS A 298 -12.20 -28.15 -39.42
N ASP A 299 -10.94 -28.56 -39.30
CA ASP A 299 -10.54 -29.94 -39.08
C ASP A 299 -10.83 -30.42 -37.67
N VAL A 300 -10.63 -29.55 -36.65
CA VAL A 300 -10.86 -29.93 -35.25
C VAL A 300 -12.33 -29.89 -34.84
N LEU A 301 -13.17 -29.11 -35.50
CA LEU A 301 -14.59 -28.96 -35.17
C LEU A 301 -15.33 -30.33 -35.13
N PRO A 302 -15.23 -31.24 -36.13
CA PRO A 302 -15.87 -32.55 -36.08
C PRO A 302 -15.35 -33.40 -34.92
N LEU A 303 -14.06 -33.27 -34.55
CA LEU A 303 -13.47 -34.00 -33.40
C LEU A 303 -14.08 -33.51 -32.11
N MET A 304 -14.24 -32.19 -31.96
CA MET A 304 -14.88 -31.57 -30.78
C MET A 304 -16.37 -31.97 -30.68
N GLU A 305 -17.10 -32.05 -31.80
CA GLU A 305 -18.51 -32.49 -31.83
C GLU A 305 -18.65 -33.95 -31.44
N ALA A 306 -17.71 -34.81 -31.83
CA ALA A 306 -17.73 -36.24 -31.49
C ALA A 306 -17.25 -36.53 -30.06
N GLN A 307 -16.48 -35.61 -29.43
CA GLN A 307 -15.98 -35.83 -28.09
C GLN A 307 -17.09 -35.71 -27.04
N GLU A 308 -17.25 -36.72 -26.22
CA GLU A 308 -18.27 -36.75 -25.15
C GLU A 308 -17.72 -36.21 -23.82
N ASP A 309 -16.50 -36.64 -23.45
CA ASP A 309 -15.81 -36.19 -22.24
C ASP A 309 -15.07 -34.88 -22.50
N TYR A 310 -15.59 -33.80 -21.92
CA TYR A 310 -15.02 -32.44 -22.04
C TYR A 310 -14.10 -32.08 -20.86
N SER A 311 -13.54 -33.05 -20.16
CA SER A 311 -12.44 -32.84 -19.22
C SER A 311 -11.18 -32.35 -19.95
N ASN A 312 -10.38 -31.51 -19.29
CA ASN A 312 -9.11 -31.01 -19.84
C ASN A 312 -8.22 -32.14 -20.36
N ASP A 313 -8.10 -33.25 -19.61
CA ASP A 313 -7.24 -34.37 -19.98
C ASP A 313 -7.75 -35.09 -21.25
N ALA A 314 -9.05 -35.32 -21.38
CA ALA A 314 -9.65 -35.96 -22.53
C ALA A 314 -9.52 -35.07 -23.78
N LEU A 315 -9.80 -33.79 -23.65
CA LEU A 315 -9.63 -32.80 -24.72
C LEU A 315 -8.16 -32.66 -25.16
N TYR A 316 -7.23 -32.63 -24.21
CA TYR A 316 -5.81 -32.59 -24.52
C TYR A 316 -5.32 -33.85 -25.22
N ALA A 317 -5.80 -35.02 -24.82
CA ALA A 317 -5.47 -36.28 -25.46
C ALA A 317 -5.99 -36.32 -26.92
N MET A 318 -7.23 -35.92 -27.15
CA MET A 318 -7.85 -35.83 -28.48
C MET A 318 -7.08 -34.90 -29.41
N LEU A 319 -6.82 -33.66 -28.98
CA LEU A 319 -6.10 -32.68 -29.77
C LEU A 319 -4.62 -33.06 -30.00
N SER A 320 -3.97 -33.69 -28.99
CA SER A 320 -2.61 -34.20 -29.13
C SER A 320 -2.49 -35.33 -30.14
N SER A 321 -3.50 -36.19 -30.26
CA SER A 321 -3.57 -37.23 -31.31
C SER A 321 -3.67 -36.60 -32.70
N TYR A 322 -4.57 -35.63 -32.88
CA TYR A 322 -4.69 -34.87 -34.13
C TYR A 322 -3.35 -34.16 -34.50
N VAL A 323 -2.67 -33.55 -33.51
CA VAL A 323 -1.34 -32.91 -33.72
C VAL A 323 -0.33 -33.92 -34.25
N LYS A 324 -0.26 -35.12 -33.67
CA LYS A 324 0.70 -36.18 -34.03
C LYS A 324 0.41 -36.75 -35.41
N GLU A 325 -0.86 -37.07 -35.68
CA GLU A 325 -1.31 -37.66 -36.97
C GLU A 325 -1.01 -36.75 -38.15
N ASN A 326 -1.10 -35.43 -37.97
CA ASN A 326 -0.86 -34.44 -39.02
C ASN A 326 0.59 -33.89 -39.00
N GLY A 327 1.46 -34.33 -38.08
CA GLY A 327 2.84 -33.87 -37.99
C GLY A 327 2.97 -32.38 -37.59
N TYR A 328 1.95 -31.84 -36.93
CA TYR A 328 1.95 -30.45 -36.44
C TYR A 328 2.68 -30.29 -35.13
N LYS A 329 2.96 -29.02 -34.75
CA LYS A 329 3.38 -28.67 -33.41
C LYS A 329 2.14 -28.30 -32.57
N ASN A 330 2.15 -28.56 -31.26
CA ASN A 330 1.04 -28.25 -30.37
C ASN A 330 0.53 -26.79 -30.55
N GLY A 331 1.45 -25.83 -30.58
CA GLY A 331 1.05 -24.43 -30.69
C GLY A 331 0.36 -24.08 -32.01
N TYR A 332 0.63 -24.81 -33.08
CA TYR A 332 -0.02 -24.62 -34.37
C TYR A 332 -1.53 -24.93 -34.34
N VAL A 333 -1.93 -25.88 -33.48
CA VAL A 333 -3.33 -26.29 -33.28
C VAL A 333 -3.96 -25.54 -32.10
N MET A 334 -3.25 -25.45 -30.99
CA MET A 334 -3.81 -24.86 -29.75
C MET A 334 -4.01 -23.36 -29.84
N TRP A 335 -3.17 -22.62 -30.59
CA TRP A 335 -3.29 -21.17 -30.72
C TRP A 335 -4.59 -20.74 -31.39
N PRO A 336 -4.97 -21.26 -32.57
CA PRO A 336 -6.25 -20.95 -33.20
C PRO A 336 -7.46 -21.23 -32.34
N ILE A 337 -7.47 -22.40 -31.67
CA ILE A 337 -8.56 -22.79 -30.78
C ILE A 337 -8.68 -21.81 -29.61
N ARG A 338 -7.57 -21.52 -28.93
CA ARG A 338 -7.56 -20.58 -27.81
C ARG A 338 -8.02 -19.18 -28.21
N THR A 339 -7.56 -18.70 -29.36
CA THR A 339 -7.96 -17.39 -29.92
C THR A 339 -9.45 -17.35 -30.23
N ALA A 340 -9.98 -18.43 -30.85
CA ALA A 340 -11.42 -18.54 -31.17
C ALA A 340 -12.29 -18.56 -29.88
N LEU A 341 -11.82 -19.23 -28.83
CA LEU A 341 -12.55 -19.35 -27.59
C LEU A 341 -12.56 -18.05 -26.75
N SER A 342 -11.49 -17.26 -26.83
CA SER A 342 -11.29 -16.13 -25.91
C SER A 342 -11.29 -14.76 -26.58
N GLY A 343 -10.93 -14.65 -27.86
CA GLY A 343 -10.65 -13.37 -28.49
C GLY A 343 -9.49 -12.60 -27.86
N LYS A 344 -8.60 -13.27 -27.12
CA LYS A 344 -7.48 -12.62 -26.39
C LYS A 344 -6.11 -13.22 -26.73
N GLN A 345 -5.09 -12.37 -26.73
CA GLN A 345 -3.70 -12.82 -26.92
C GLN A 345 -3.19 -13.61 -25.71
N MET A 346 -3.61 -13.23 -24.52
CA MET A 346 -3.23 -13.89 -23.26
C MET A 346 -4.49 -14.34 -22.52
N THR A 347 -4.44 -15.58 -22.03
CA THR A 347 -5.52 -16.19 -21.26
C THR A 347 -4.94 -16.84 -20.01
N PRO A 348 -5.70 -16.97 -18.92
CA PRO A 348 -5.21 -17.60 -17.70
C PRO A 348 -4.93 -19.08 -17.86
N GLY A 349 -5.63 -19.77 -18.80
CA GLY A 349 -5.45 -21.19 -19.14
C GLY A 349 -5.14 -21.43 -20.61
N GLY A 350 -4.81 -22.70 -20.93
CA GLY A 350 -4.66 -23.21 -22.31
C GLY A 350 -5.98 -23.50 -22.99
N ALA A 351 -5.94 -23.83 -24.29
CA ALA A 351 -7.16 -24.08 -25.09
C ALA A 351 -8.09 -25.13 -24.46
N THR A 352 -7.55 -26.24 -23.99
CA THR A 352 -8.34 -27.36 -23.41
C THR A 352 -8.91 -27.03 -22.03
N GLU A 353 -8.20 -26.26 -21.20
CA GLU A 353 -8.70 -25.75 -19.92
C GLU A 353 -9.86 -24.77 -20.14
N LEU A 354 -9.75 -23.90 -21.17
CA LEU A 354 -10.85 -23.00 -21.52
C LEU A 354 -12.08 -23.78 -22.02
N MET A 355 -11.89 -24.82 -22.84
CA MET A 355 -12.97 -25.69 -23.33
C MET A 355 -13.67 -26.41 -22.17
N GLU A 356 -12.93 -26.91 -21.19
CA GLU A 356 -13.51 -27.57 -20.02
C GLU A 356 -14.43 -26.64 -19.23
N VAL A 357 -14.04 -25.37 -19.03
CA VAL A 357 -14.85 -24.38 -18.29
C VAL A 357 -16.06 -23.91 -19.11
N LEU A 358 -15.88 -23.67 -20.42
CA LEU A 358 -16.95 -23.24 -21.30
C LEU A 358 -17.98 -24.35 -21.58
N GLY A 359 -17.56 -25.59 -21.46
CA GLY A 359 -18.36 -26.75 -21.84
C GLY A 359 -18.46 -26.95 -23.36
N LYS A 360 -19.05 -28.11 -23.74
CA LYS A 360 -19.13 -28.56 -25.13
C LYS A 360 -19.88 -27.59 -26.03
N GLU A 361 -21.08 -27.21 -25.65
CA GLU A 361 -21.99 -26.43 -26.49
C GLU A 361 -21.40 -25.05 -26.82
N GLU A 362 -20.93 -24.35 -25.80
CA GLU A 362 -20.35 -23.01 -25.96
C GLU A 362 -19.02 -23.05 -26.74
N SER A 363 -18.16 -24.02 -26.45
CA SER A 363 -16.90 -24.19 -27.17
C SER A 363 -17.14 -24.40 -28.66
N ILE A 364 -18.08 -25.27 -29.03
CA ILE A 364 -18.44 -25.51 -30.42
C ILE A 364 -19.05 -24.26 -31.08
N ALA A 365 -19.94 -23.53 -30.38
CA ALA A 365 -20.52 -22.29 -30.87
C ALA A 365 -19.46 -21.24 -31.18
N ARG A 366 -18.49 -21.03 -30.28
CA ARG A 366 -17.39 -20.09 -30.51
C ARG A 366 -16.47 -20.50 -31.66
N ILE A 367 -16.14 -21.76 -31.81
CA ILE A 367 -15.34 -22.26 -32.93
C ILE A 367 -16.08 -22.03 -34.26
N LYS A 368 -17.41 -22.30 -34.34
CA LYS A 368 -18.21 -22.04 -35.53
C LYS A 368 -18.22 -20.54 -35.90
N ALA A 369 -18.45 -19.67 -34.91
CA ALA A 369 -18.42 -18.23 -35.10
C ALA A 369 -17.04 -17.74 -35.62
N ALA A 370 -15.95 -18.28 -35.07
CA ALA A 370 -14.60 -17.98 -35.52
C ALA A 370 -14.31 -18.44 -36.94
N ILE A 371 -14.82 -19.62 -37.34
CA ILE A 371 -14.72 -20.11 -38.71
C ILE A 371 -15.46 -19.19 -39.69
N GLU A 372 -16.68 -18.76 -39.34
CA GLU A 372 -17.47 -17.82 -40.14
C GLU A 372 -16.75 -16.47 -40.31
N LYS A 373 -16.23 -15.92 -39.20
CA LYS A 373 -15.45 -14.68 -39.18
C LYS A 373 -14.21 -14.76 -40.08
N LEU A 374 -13.41 -15.81 -39.93
CA LEU A 374 -12.19 -16.02 -40.73
C LEU A 374 -12.50 -16.25 -42.20
N ALA A 375 -13.61 -16.91 -42.52
CA ALA A 375 -14.04 -17.14 -43.93
C ALA A 375 -14.59 -15.88 -44.59
N ALA A 376 -15.12 -14.93 -43.85
CA ALA A 376 -15.66 -13.68 -44.39
C ALA A 376 -14.56 -12.63 -44.64
N GLU A 377 -13.44 -12.69 -43.95
CA GLU A 377 -12.35 -11.71 -43.98
C GLU A 377 -11.08 -12.25 -44.66
N ALA A 378 -11.07 -13.54 -45.06
CA ALA A 378 -9.99 -14.18 -45.83
C ALA A 378 -10.25 -14.08 -47.34
#